data_ed9368c36ec844deb1a949539e418aa9
#
_entry.id   ed9368c36ec844deb1a949539e418aa9
#
_cell.length_a   1.000
_cell.length_b   1.000
_cell.length_c   1.000
_cell.angle_alpha   90.00
_cell.angle_beta   90.00
_cell.angle_gamma   90.00
#
_symmetry.space_group_name_H-M   'P 1'
#
loop_
_entity.id
_entity.type
_entity.pdbx_description
1 polymer ?
#
loop_
_entity_poly.entity_id
_entity_poly.type
_entity_poly.pdbx_seq_one_letter_code
_entity_poly.pdbx_strand_id
1 'polypeptide(L)'
;EVRDRYAQRYEHVLIDEFQDTNLVQYELAQAFASVHRNITAVGDPDQSIYSWRAADVRNLQYFERDFPGAEVVLLEQNYRSTGHILRAAHAVISKAEGRAQRELWTENPDGAPVTVRELYDSDEEALFVASEVKRLTRDEGRPYSDFAVMYRTNAQSRALEEACIEQGVRYRIVGGTRFYDRREVRDLLAYLRLVHNHADGVAFQRIVNVPARGIGATTIAGIQRAAEELGMSALDVAARVARGEQDAVLPSVRGDIRLALGRYVQLVDRISGVMESRDVSEVLEGVIEEIAYRQYLQQHDPDDHEARWENVQELRAVAAQYDDLEGEHSLASFLEEVALVADVDDPSADVPDAVTLTSLHAAKGLEYPVVFMTGMEDGVLPHMRALDDPGQIDRKSTRLNSSH
;
A
#
# COMPACT_ATOMS: atom_id res chain seq x y z
N GLU A 1 8.06 30.84 -28.16
CA GLU A 1 8.80 29.96 -29.12
C GLU A 1 8.51 28.47 -28.90
N VAL A 2 8.82 27.90 -27.70
CA VAL A 2 8.53 26.47 -27.43
C VAL A 2 7.04 26.20 -27.45
N ARG A 3 6.25 27.00 -26.71
CA ARG A 3 4.79 26.90 -26.69
C ARG A 3 4.19 26.96 -28.10
N ASP A 4 4.59 27.95 -28.91
CA ASP A 4 4.02 28.19 -30.23
C ASP A 4 4.34 27.04 -31.19
N ARG A 5 5.54 26.46 -31.06
CA ARG A 5 5.91 25.25 -31.85
C ARG A 5 5.02 24.06 -31.55
N TYR A 6 4.72 23.79 -30.28
CA TYR A 6 3.85 22.67 -29.91
C TYR A 6 2.38 22.94 -30.21
N ALA A 7 1.90 24.18 -29.96
CA ALA A 7 0.53 24.58 -30.27
C ALA A 7 0.21 24.52 -31.78
N GLN A 8 1.20 24.80 -32.65
CA GLN A 8 1.04 24.63 -34.10
C GLN A 8 1.08 23.18 -34.54
N ARG A 9 1.79 22.32 -33.78
CA ARG A 9 1.95 20.91 -34.15
C ARG A 9 0.73 20.06 -33.88
N TYR A 10 0.01 20.34 -32.80
CA TYR A 10 -1.14 19.54 -32.36
C TYR A 10 -2.44 20.23 -32.72
N GLU A 11 -3.11 19.71 -33.76
CA GLU A 11 -4.39 20.21 -34.22
C GLU A 11 -5.55 19.82 -33.31
N HIS A 12 -5.42 18.70 -32.61
CA HIS A 12 -6.41 18.16 -31.67
C HIS A 12 -5.74 17.87 -30.33
N VAL A 13 -6.35 18.30 -29.25
CA VAL A 13 -5.95 18.00 -27.86
C VAL A 13 -7.08 17.23 -27.21
N LEU A 14 -6.83 16.01 -26.82
CA LEU A 14 -7.80 15.14 -26.15
C LEU A 14 -7.30 14.86 -24.74
N ILE A 15 -8.14 15.07 -23.75
CA ILE A 15 -7.81 14.88 -22.32
C ILE A 15 -8.84 13.94 -21.75
N ASP A 16 -8.38 12.82 -21.21
CA ASP A 16 -9.19 11.88 -20.46
C ASP A 16 -8.98 12.08 -18.96
N GLU A 17 -9.93 11.62 -18.14
CA GLU A 17 -9.94 11.76 -16.68
C GLU A 17 -9.68 13.20 -16.22
N PHE A 18 -10.32 14.17 -16.87
CA PHE A 18 -10.02 15.58 -16.71
C PHE A 18 -10.20 16.10 -15.26
N GLN A 19 -11.10 15.48 -14.47
CA GLN A 19 -11.31 15.79 -13.05
C GLN A 19 -10.09 15.54 -12.16
N ASP A 20 -9.11 14.73 -12.63
CA ASP A 20 -7.89 14.42 -11.90
C ASP A 20 -6.70 15.31 -12.29
N THR A 21 -6.92 16.26 -13.17
CA THR A 21 -5.86 17.20 -13.57
C THR A 21 -5.61 18.25 -12.49
N ASN A 22 -4.32 18.57 -12.28
CA ASN A 22 -3.93 19.73 -11.50
C ASN A 22 -3.87 21.00 -12.37
N LEU A 23 -3.71 22.17 -11.72
CA LEU A 23 -3.70 23.46 -12.42
C LEU A 23 -2.60 23.53 -13.49
N VAL A 24 -1.41 23.01 -13.21
CA VAL A 24 -0.27 23.05 -14.17
C VAL A 24 -0.57 22.20 -15.40
N GLN A 25 -1.17 21.03 -15.22
CA GLN A 25 -1.61 20.17 -16.32
C GLN A 25 -2.70 20.85 -17.15
N TYR A 26 -3.63 21.54 -16.50
CA TYR A 26 -4.66 22.29 -17.19
C TYR A 26 -4.07 23.45 -18.00
N GLU A 27 -3.15 24.25 -17.43
CA GLU A 27 -2.46 25.33 -18.15
C GLU A 27 -1.63 24.78 -19.34
N LEU A 28 -1.03 23.60 -19.18
CA LEU A 28 -0.33 22.95 -20.27
C LEU A 28 -1.27 22.54 -21.41
N ALA A 29 -2.43 22.01 -21.10
CA ALA A 29 -3.47 21.68 -22.07
C ALA A 29 -3.97 22.91 -22.84
N GLN A 30 -4.21 24.02 -22.13
CA GLN A 30 -4.55 25.30 -22.74
C GLN A 30 -3.43 25.82 -23.67
N ALA A 31 -2.19 25.67 -23.25
CA ALA A 31 -1.04 26.08 -24.07
C ALA A 31 -0.96 25.28 -25.37
N PHE A 32 -1.22 23.97 -25.34
CA PHE A 32 -1.28 23.13 -26.55
C PHE A 32 -2.44 23.51 -27.46
N ALA A 33 -3.60 23.80 -26.91
CA ALA A 33 -4.80 24.16 -27.66
C ALA A 33 -4.82 25.63 -28.15
N SER A 34 -3.83 26.45 -27.78
CA SER A 34 -3.87 27.91 -27.95
C SER A 34 -4.00 28.42 -29.40
N VAL A 35 -3.55 27.65 -30.39
CA VAL A 35 -3.61 28.01 -31.83
C VAL A 35 -4.90 27.52 -32.47
N HIS A 36 -5.15 26.22 -32.37
CA HIS A 36 -6.28 25.59 -33.09
C HIS A 36 -7.58 25.61 -32.27
N ARG A 37 -7.52 25.79 -30.96
CA ARG A 37 -8.65 25.79 -30.01
C ARG A 37 -9.52 24.52 -30.13
N ASN A 38 -8.98 23.45 -30.69
CA ASN A 38 -9.66 22.19 -30.87
C ASN A 38 -9.27 21.25 -29.72
N ILE A 39 -10.02 21.32 -28.65
CA ILE A 39 -9.77 20.60 -27.41
C ILE A 39 -11.03 19.87 -26.97
N THR A 40 -10.87 18.62 -26.54
CA THR A 40 -11.91 17.79 -25.96
C THR A 40 -11.45 17.30 -24.61
N ALA A 41 -12.24 17.53 -23.58
CA ALA A 41 -11.99 17.02 -22.23
C ALA A 41 -13.11 16.06 -21.84
N VAL A 42 -12.72 14.86 -21.41
CA VAL A 42 -13.65 13.85 -20.89
C VAL A 42 -13.35 13.68 -19.39
N GLY A 43 -14.40 13.65 -18.59
CA GLY A 43 -14.24 13.50 -17.15
C GLY A 43 -15.55 13.38 -16.40
N ASP A 44 -15.46 12.84 -15.19
CA ASP A 44 -16.58 12.72 -14.28
C ASP A 44 -16.20 13.33 -12.92
N PRO A 45 -16.81 14.48 -12.54
CA PRO A 45 -16.52 15.13 -11.25
C PRO A 45 -16.75 14.20 -10.05
N ASP A 46 -17.68 13.24 -10.15
CA ASP A 46 -17.95 12.26 -9.10
C ASP A 46 -16.80 11.26 -8.91
N GLN A 47 -15.91 11.13 -9.91
CA GLN A 47 -14.72 10.25 -9.89
C GLN A 47 -13.40 10.96 -9.53
N SER A 48 -13.43 12.18 -9.04
CA SER A 48 -12.23 12.90 -8.60
C SER A 48 -11.69 12.34 -7.29
N ILE A 49 -10.65 11.48 -7.35
CA ILE A 49 -10.06 10.81 -6.19
C ILE A 49 -8.60 11.21 -5.88
N TYR A 50 -8.00 12.10 -6.68
CA TYR A 50 -6.60 12.49 -6.57
C TYR A 50 -6.37 13.91 -6.02
N SER A 51 -7.29 14.41 -5.18
CA SER A 51 -7.14 15.74 -4.54
C SER A 51 -5.84 15.87 -3.72
N TRP A 52 -5.34 14.78 -3.16
CA TRP A 52 -4.07 14.70 -2.44
C TRP A 52 -2.84 14.84 -3.36
N ARG A 53 -3.00 14.67 -4.68
CA ARG A 53 -2.02 15.00 -5.72
C ARG A 53 -2.27 16.37 -6.36
N ALA A 54 -2.95 17.26 -5.65
CA ALA A 54 -3.34 18.58 -6.13
C ALA A 54 -4.27 18.57 -7.36
N ALA A 55 -5.00 17.47 -7.62
CA ALA A 55 -6.07 17.46 -8.59
C ALA A 55 -7.18 18.44 -8.15
N ASP A 56 -7.68 19.21 -9.08
CA ASP A 56 -8.68 20.23 -8.81
C ASP A 56 -9.89 20.07 -9.72
N VAL A 57 -10.98 19.55 -9.16
CA VAL A 57 -12.24 19.35 -9.88
C VAL A 57 -12.81 20.66 -10.46
N ARG A 58 -12.40 21.83 -9.92
CA ARG A 58 -12.79 23.15 -10.46
C ARG A 58 -12.24 23.40 -11.87
N ASN A 59 -11.25 22.62 -12.33
CA ASN A 59 -10.76 22.68 -13.69
C ASN A 59 -11.88 22.46 -14.72
N LEU A 60 -12.93 21.68 -14.39
CA LEU A 60 -14.12 21.54 -15.22
C LEU A 60 -14.85 22.88 -15.40
N GLN A 61 -15.02 23.66 -14.33
CA GLN A 61 -15.66 24.97 -14.39
C GLN A 61 -14.76 25.99 -15.10
N TYR A 62 -13.44 25.91 -14.89
CA TYR A 62 -12.49 26.77 -15.59
C TYR A 62 -12.46 26.48 -17.08
N PHE A 63 -12.64 25.22 -17.50
CA PHE A 63 -12.72 24.84 -18.90
C PHE A 63 -13.87 25.52 -19.63
N GLU A 64 -15.07 25.51 -19.06
CA GLU A 64 -16.24 26.18 -19.64
C GLU A 64 -16.04 27.71 -19.76
N ARG A 65 -15.39 28.31 -18.76
CA ARG A 65 -15.05 29.75 -18.77
C ARG A 65 -14.01 30.08 -19.85
N ASP A 66 -12.96 29.27 -19.98
CA ASP A 66 -11.80 29.55 -20.82
C ASP A 66 -12.05 29.13 -22.30
N PHE A 67 -13.03 28.27 -22.52
CA PHE A 67 -13.54 27.85 -23.83
C PHE A 67 -15.04 28.11 -23.98
N PRO A 68 -15.46 29.39 -24.06
CA PRO A 68 -16.89 29.81 -24.07
C PRO A 68 -17.60 29.41 -25.36
N GLY A 69 -17.47 28.37 -25.91
CA GLY A 69 -18.11 27.80 -27.12
C GLY A 69 -18.00 26.30 -27.10
N ALA A 70 -17.49 25.74 -26.00
CA ALA A 70 -17.43 24.30 -25.83
C ALA A 70 -18.86 23.74 -25.69
N GLU A 71 -19.12 22.68 -26.41
CA GLU A 71 -20.35 21.91 -26.27
C GLU A 71 -20.17 20.90 -25.12
N VAL A 72 -21.14 20.90 -24.18
CA VAL A 72 -21.17 19.92 -23.10
C VAL A 72 -22.08 18.76 -23.49
N VAL A 73 -21.51 17.58 -23.62
CA VAL A 73 -22.23 16.34 -23.93
C VAL A 73 -22.26 15.45 -22.70
N LEU A 74 -23.44 15.05 -22.25
CA LEU A 74 -23.61 14.13 -21.13
C LEU A 74 -23.64 12.69 -21.65
N LEU A 75 -22.74 11.85 -21.10
CA LEU A 75 -22.70 10.41 -21.39
C LEU A 75 -23.40 9.67 -20.24
N GLU A 76 -24.72 9.47 -20.38
CA GLU A 76 -25.58 8.92 -19.31
C GLU A 76 -25.77 7.41 -19.41
N GLN A 77 -25.52 6.82 -20.57
CA GLN A 77 -25.63 5.36 -20.75
C GLN A 77 -24.39 4.64 -20.25
N ASN A 78 -24.59 3.75 -19.29
CA ASN A 78 -23.54 2.86 -18.76
C ASN A 78 -23.63 1.50 -19.46
N TYR A 79 -22.51 1.04 -19.98
CA TYR A 79 -22.39 -0.25 -20.70
C TYR A 79 -21.67 -1.33 -19.86
N ARG A 80 -21.08 -0.94 -18.72
CA ARG A 80 -20.24 -1.79 -17.87
C ARG A 80 -21.06 -2.57 -16.87
N SER A 81 -21.88 -1.87 -16.07
CA SER A 81 -22.50 -2.40 -14.87
C SER A 81 -23.94 -2.86 -15.10
N THR A 82 -24.38 -3.80 -14.27
CA THR A 82 -25.77 -4.25 -14.21
C THR A 82 -26.67 -3.25 -13.49
N GLY A 83 -27.98 -3.38 -13.67
CA GLY A 83 -28.96 -2.45 -13.10
C GLY A 83 -28.90 -2.36 -11.57
N HIS A 84 -28.69 -3.50 -10.87
CA HIS A 84 -28.58 -3.50 -9.40
C HIS A 84 -27.35 -2.71 -8.92
N ILE A 85 -26.20 -2.86 -9.58
CA ILE A 85 -24.98 -2.13 -9.25
C ILE A 85 -25.18 -0.63 -9.45
N LEU A 86 -25.74 -0.20 -10.58
CA LEU A 86 -25.99 1.22 -10.85
C LEU A 86 -26.95 1.84 -9.85
N ARG A 87 -28.02 1.15 -9.48
CA ARG A 87 -28.98 1.65 -8.46
C ARG A 87 -28.33 1.79 -7.10
N ALA A 88 -27.47 0.85 -6.68
CA ALA A 88 -26.75 0.93 -5.42
C ALA A 88 -25.74 2.11 -5.46
N ALA A 89 -24.95 2.24 -6.50
CA ALA A 89 -24.01 3.36 -6.69
C ALA A 89 -24.73 4.71 -6.70
N HIS A 90 -25.84 4.83 -7.44
CA HIS A 90 -26.64 6.04 -7.48
C HIS A 90 -27.23 6.40 -6.11
N ALA A 91 -27.72 5.43 -5.34
CA ALA A 91 -28.26 5.66 -4.00
C ALA A 91 -27.26 6.26 -3.02
N VAL A 92 -25.98 5.91 -3.17
CA VAL A 92 -24.91 6.48 -2.35
C VAL A 92 -24.48 7.85 -2.86
N ILE A 93 -24.16 7.98 -4.16
CA ILE A 93 -23.64 9.22 -4.75
C ILE A 93 -24.65 10.35 -4.71
N SER A 94 -25.95 10.05 -4.78
CA SER A 94 -27.03 11.06 -4.75
C SER A 94 -27.11 11.86 -3.45
N LYS A 95 -26.45 11.38 -2.38
CA LYS A 95 -26.39 12.08 -1.08
C LYS A 95 -25.25 13.10 -1.01
N ALA A 96 -24.36 13.15 -2.01
CA ALA A 96 -23.27 14.11 -2.04
C ALA A 96 -23.78 15.53 -2.35
N GLU A 97 -23.32 16.52 -1.57
CA GLU A 97 -23.69 17.92 -1.75
C GLU A 97 -23.05 18.52 -3.02
N GLY A 98 -23.77 19.46 -3.63
CA GLY A 98 -23.27 20.25 -4.77
C GLY A 98 -23.17 19.49 -6.10
N ARG A 99 -23.74 18.31 -6.20
CA ARG A 99 -23.76 17.51 -7.41
C ARG A 99 -24.78 18.01 -8.43
N ALA A 100 -24.40 18.04 -9.72
CA ALA A 100 -25.37 18.17 -10.80
C ALA A 100 -26.25 16.90 -10.86
N GLN A 101 -27.56 17.07 -11.01
CA GLN A 101 -28.46 15.92 -11.17
C GLN A 101 -28.14 15.20 -12.49
N ARG A 102 -27.51 14.03 -12.37
CA ARG A 102 -27.24 13.11 -13.47
C ARG A 102 -27.76 11.74 -13.07
N GLU A 103 -28.42 11.06 -13.97
CA GLU A 103 -28.92 9.72 -13.73
C GLU A 103 -28.32 8.77 -14.78
N LEU A 104 -27.40 7.93 -14.34
CA LEU A 104 -26.84 6.89 -15.20
C LEU A 104 -27.87 5.79 -15.38
N TRP A 105 -28.06 5.35 -16.62
CA TRP A 105 -28.93 4.24 -16.97
C TRP A 105 -28.20 3.19 -17.78
N THR A 106 -28.73 1.95 -17.85
CA THR A 106 -28.14 0.86 -18.62
C THR A 106 -29.21 0.02 -19.29
N GLU A 107 -28.86 -0.56 -20.44
CA GLU A 107 -29.61 -1.62 -21.08
C GLU A 107 -29.19 -3.02 -20.61
N ASN A 108 -28.12 -3.12 -19.83
CA ASN A 108 -27.72 -4.38 -19.23
C ASN A 108 -28.83 -4.91 -18.30
N PRO A 109 -28.95 -6.24 -18.15
CA PRO A 109 -29.93 -6.85 -17.22
C PRO A 109 -29.65 -6.39 -15.78
N ASP A 110 -30.63 -6.54 -14.91
CA ASP A 110 -30.49 -6.19 -13.50
C ASP A 110 -29.34 -6.93 -12.80
N GLY A 111 -29.03 -8.13 -13.26
CA GLY A 111 -27.94 -8.93 -12.70
C GLY A 111 -28.23 -9.47 -11.29
N ALA A 112 -27.21 -10.00 -10.64
CA ALA A 112 -27.30 -10.43 -9.26
C ALA A 112 -27.47 -9.22 -8.32
N PRO A 113 -28.23 -9.32 -7.24
CA PRO A 113 -28.29 -8.29 -6.19
C PRO A 113 -26.93 -8.04 -5.58
N VAL A 114 -26.66 -6.78 -5.21
CA VAL A 114 -25.50 -6.43 -4.38
C VAL A 114 -25.69 -7.05 -3.00
N THR A 115 -24.71 -7.82 -2.56
CA THR A 115 -24.75 -8.51 -1.27
C THR A 115 -23.88 -7.77 -0.25
N VAL A 116 -24.44 -7.53 0.94
CA VAL A 116 -23.72 -6.98 2.09
C VAL A 116 -23.62 -8.06 3.15
N ARG A 117 -22.40 -8.28 3.66
CA ARG A 117 -22.12 -9.23 4.72
C ARG A 117 -21.43 -8.51 5.87
N GLU A 118 -21.90 -8.77 7.09
CA GLU A 118 -21.23 -8.39 8.33
C GLU A 118 -20.47 -9.60 8.85
N LEU A 119 -19.22 -9.42 9.18
CA LEU A 119 -18.28 -10.43 9.65
C LEU A 119 -17.61 -9.92 10.91
N TYR A 120 -17.01 -10.80 11.70
CA TYR A 120 -16.55 -10.46 13.04
C TYR A 120 -15.27 -9.61 13.01
N ASP A 121 -14.31 -9.97 12.14
CA ASP A 121 -13.02 -9.29 11.99
C ASP A 121 -12.49 -9.40 10.55
N SER A 122 -11.31 -8.83 10.32
CA SER A 122 -10.64 -8.82 9.03
C SER A 122 -10.21 -10.20 8.56
N ASP A 123 -9.87 -11.10 9.47
CA ASP A 123 -9.41 -12.45 9.12
C ASP A 123 -10.60 -13.32 8.69
N GLU A 124 -11.76 -13.22 9.39
CA GLU A 124 -13.00 -13.85 8.94
C GLU A 124 -13.49 -13.28 7.60
N GLU A 125 -13.36 -11.96 7.40
CA GLU A 125 -13.69 -11.31 6.12
C GLU A 125 -12.82 -11.86 4.97
N ALA A 126 -11.53 -11.96 5.18
CA ALA A 126 -10.58 -12.47 4.19
C ALA A 126 -10.85 -13.95 3.86
N LEU A 127 -11.08 -14.76 4.88
CA LEU A 127 -11.42 -16.19 4.72
C LEU A 127 -12.74 -16.39 3.98
N PHE A 128 -13.76 -15.56 4.29
CA PHE A 128 -15.03 -15.56 3.56
C PHE A 128 -14.81 -15.25 2.08
N VAL A 129 -14.04 -14.20 1.76
CA VAL A 129 -13.77 -13.80 0.38
C VAL A 129 -13.06 -14.93 -0.39
N ALA A 130 -11.98 -15.49 0.17
CA ALA A 130 -11.25 -16.58 -0.46
C ALA A 130 -12.12 -17.82 -0.69
N SER A 131 -12.97 -18.16 0.30
CA SER A 131 -13.91 -19.29 0.21
C SER A 131 -14.98 -19.05 -0.85
N GLU A 132 -15.51 -17.84 -0.96
CA GLU A 132 -16.55 -17.48 -1.93
C GLU A 132 -15.98 -17.47 -3.37
N VAL A 133 -14.74 -16.99 -3.55
CA VAL A 133 -14.00 -17.11 -4.83
C VAL A 133 -13.92 -18.58 -5.24
N LYS A 134 -13.51 -19.48 -4.33
CA LYS A 134 -13.45 -20.92 -4.63
C LYS A 134 -14.81 -21.50 -4.97
N ARG A 135 -15.85 -21.10 -4.24
CA ARG A 135 -17.22 -21.54 -4.49
C ARG A 135 -17.66 -21.14 -5.91
N LEU A 136 -17.51 -19.86 -6.27
CA LEU A 136 -17.90 -19.34 -7.59
C LEU A 136 -17.08 -19.97 -8.71
N THR A 137 -15.78 -20.18 -8.51
CA THR A 137 -14.93 -20.88 -9.47
C THR A 137 -15.39 -22.31 -9.70
N ARG A 138 -15.74 -23.05 -8.64
CA ARG A 138 -16.20 -24.43 -8.72
C ARG A 138 -17.61 -24.54 -9.30
N ASP A 139 -18.56 -23.71 -8.82
CA ASP A 139 -19.98 -23.86 -9.08
C ASP A 139 -20.40 -23.17 -10.40
N GLU A 140 -19.71 -22.08 -10.76
CA GLU A 140 -20.02 -21.30 -11.97
C GLU A 140 -18.94 -21.42 -13.07
N GLY A 141 -17.83 -22.09 -12.78
CA GLY A 141 -16.72 -22.24 -13.74
C GLY A 141 -15.95 -20.95 -14.02
N ARG A 142 -16.03 -19.95 -13.14
CA ARG A 142 -15.33 -18.67 -13.32
C ARG A 142 -13.82 -18.82 -13.15
N PRO A 143 -13.00 -18.25 -14.03
CA PRO A 143 -11.56 -18.16 -13.80
C PRO A 143 -11.25 -17.20 -12.65
N TYR A 144 -10.11 -17.36 -12.01
CA TYR A 144 -9.67 -16.45 -10.93
C TYR A 144 -9.48 -15.01 -11.40
N SER A 145 -9.17 -14.80 -12.67
CA SER A 145 -9.03 -13.48 -13.29
C SER A 145 -10.34 -12.67 -13.35
N ASP A 146 -11.49 -13.30 -13.16
CA ASP A 146 -12.79 -12.61 -13.10
C ASP A 146 -12.99 -11.86 -11.77
N PHE A 147 -12.17 -12.14 -10.75
CA PHE A 147 -12.36 -11.61 -9.41
C PHE A 147 -11.38 -10.50 -9.06
N ALA A 148 -11.92 -9.44 -8.46
CA ALA A 148 -11.12 -8.44 -7.76
C ALA A 148 -11.57 -8.27 -6.32
N VAL A 149 -10.62 -8.10 -5.42
CA VAL A 149 -10.84 -7.72 -4.02
C VAL A 149 -10.25 -6.33 -3.83
N MET A 150 -11.10 -5.38 -3.49
CA MET A 150 -10.76 -3.98 -3.35
C MET A 150 -10.79 -3.58 -1.88
N TYR A 151 -9.73 -2.90 -1.44
CA TYR A 151 -9.57 -2.42 -0.07
C TYR A 151 -9.17 -0.95 -0.03
N ARG A 152 -9.31 -0.30 1.14
CA ARG A 152 -9.02 1.13 1.29
C ARG A 152 -7.55 1.41 1.51
N THR A 153 -6.89 0.65 2.39
CA THR A 153 -5.48 0.82 2.73
C THR A 153 -4.69 -0.43 2.39
N ASN A 154 -3.41 -0.24 2.11
CA ASN A 154 -2.55 -1.37 1.77
C ASN A 154 -2.41 -2.37 2.94
N ALA A 155 -2.50 -1.92 4.19
CA ALA A 155 -2.43 -2.80 5.36
C ALA A 155 -3.44 -3.95 5.29
N GLN A 156 -4.66 -3.69 4.81
CA GLN A 156 -5.72 -4.70 4.69
C GLN A 156 -5.38 -5.86 3.75
N SER A 157 -4.36 -5.72 2.87
CA SER A 157 -4.01 -6.82 1.97
C SER A 157 -3.44 -8.03 2.69
N ARG A 158 -2.86 -7.88 3.89
CA ARG A 158 -2.25 -8.98 4.64
C ARG A 158 -3.22 -10.15 4.86
N ALA A 159 -4.33 -9.88 5.52
CA ALA A 159 -5.32 -10.92 5.81
C ALA A 159 -5.83 -11.61 4.53
N LEU A 160 -6.05 -10.83 3.46
CA LEU A 160 -6.46 -11.34 2.16
C LEU A 160 -5.39 -12.22 1.51
N GLU A 161 -4.11 -11.81 1.58
CA GLU A 161 -2.98 -12.59 1.07
C GLU A 161 -2.86 -13.92 1.81
N GLU A 162 -2.89 -13.90 3.13
CA GLU A 162 -2.83 -15.09 3.99
C GLU A 162 -4.00 -16.04 3.74
N ALA A 163 -5.24 -15.54 3.69
CA ALA A 163 -6.40 -16.35 3.38
C ALA A 163 -6.34 -16.97 1.98
N CYS A 164 -5.83 -16.23 0.98
CA CYS A 164 -5.61 -16.76 -0.36
C CYS A 164 -4.58 -17.91 -0.34
N ILE A 165 -3.47 -17.76 0.39
CA ILE A 165 -2.45 -18.79 0.55
C ILE A 165 -3.02 -20.02 1.23
N GLU A 166 -3.67 -19.84 2.38
CA GLU A 166 -4.30 -20.93 3.15
C GLU A 166 -5.30 -21.72 2.31
N GLN A 167 -6.13 -21.02 1.56
CA GLN A 167 -7.15 -21.62 0.71
C GLN A 167 -6.63 -22.11 -0.65
N GLY A 168 -5.36 -21.89 -0.99
CA GLY A 168 -4.79 -22.25 -2.28
C GLY A 168 -5.40 -21.46 -3.45
N VAL A 169 -5.83 -20.22 -3.22
CA VAL A 169 -6.33 -19.29 -4.22
C VAL A 169 -5.16 -18.49 -4.79
N ARG A 170 -4.98 -18.56 -6.10
CA ARG A 170 -3.95 -17.75 -6.76
C ARG A 170 -4.37 -16.29 -6.80
N TYR A 171 -3.48 -15.40 -6.38
CA TYR A 171 -3.74 -13.95 -6.39
C TYR A 171 -2.56 -13.17 -6.97
N ARG A 172 -2.81 -11.91 -7.31
CA ARG A 172 -1.81 -10.91 -7.67
C ARG A 172 -2.17 -9.57 -7.03
N ILE A 173 -1.16 -8.78 -6.69
CA ILE A 173 -1.37 -7.43 -6.17
C ILE A 173 -1.15 -6.42 -7.29
N VAL A 174 -2.10 -5.50 -7.47
CA VAL A 174 -2.01 -4.40 -8.43
C VAL A 174 -1.89 -3.08 -7.69
N GLY A 175 -0.86 -2.29 -8.06
CA GLY A 175 -0.59 -0.99 -7.45
C GLY A 175 0.08 -1.03 -6.09
N GLY A 176 0.67 -2.16 -5.70
CA GLY A 176 1.36 -2.35 -4.43
C GLY A 176 2.37 -3.49 -4.46
N THR A 177 2.92 -3.80 -3.30
CA THR A 177 3.78 -4.95 -3.02
C THR A 177 3.15 -5.81 -1.95
N ARG A 178 3.50 -7.10 -1.91
CA ARG A 178 3.07 -8.04 -0.86
C ARG A 178 3.38 -7.47 0.52
N PHE A 179 2.55 -7.78 1.50
CA PHE A 179 2.66 -7.21 2.84
C PHE A 179 4.04 -7.44 3.47
N TYR A 180 4.51 -8.67 3.48
CA TYR A 180 5.82 -9.02 4.06
C TYR A 180 7.02 -8.58 3.23
N ASP A 181 6.83 -8.14 1.98
CA ASP A 181 7.88 -7.55 1.13
C ASP A 181 8.01 -6.04 1.29
N ARG A 182 7.08 -5.39 1.97
CA ARG A 182 7.13 -3.94 2.22
C ARG A 182 8.37 -3.58 3.04
N ARG A 183 8.99 -2.47 2.66
CA ARG A 183 10.26 -2.04 3.26
C ARG A 183 10.20 -1.95 4.78
N GLU A 184 9.19 -1.26 5.31
CA GLU A 184 8.98 -1.04 6.74
C GLU A 184 8.74 -2.34 7.50
N VAL A 185 8.00 -3.27 6.92
CA VAL A 185 7.75 -4.60 7.49
C VAL A 185 9.06 -5.41 7.50
N ARG A 186 9.77 -5.47 6.38
CA ARG A 186 11.06 -6.18 6.28
C ARG A 186 12.13 -5.60 7.20
N ASP A 187 12.14 -4.29 7.42
CA ASP A 187 13.08 -3.65 8.34
C ASP A 187 12.83 -4.11 9.79
N LEU A 188 11.59 -4.10 10.24
CA LEU A 188 11.22 -4.52 11.60
C LEU A 188 11.42 -6.03 11.80
N LEU A 189 11.01 -6.84 10.84
CA LEU A 189 11.28 -8.29 10.86
C LEU A 189 12.79 -8.61 10.91
N ALA A 190 13.62 -7.85 10.21
CA ALA A 190 15.06 -8.02 10.28
C ALA A 190 15.63 -7.65 11.68
N TYR A 191 15.05 -6.66 12.36
CA TYR A 191 15.38 -6.42 13.77
C TYR A 191 15.01 -7.60 14.64
N LEU A 192 13.80 -8.12 14.53
CA LEU A 192 13.35 -9.28 15.31
C LEU A 192 14.21 -10.53 15.02
N ARG A 193 14.55 -10.79 13.76
CA ARG A 193 15.44 -11.89 13.36
C ARG A 193 16.83 -11.75 13.97
N LEU A 194 17.43 -10.55 13.94
CA LEU A 194 18.76 -10.34 14.51
C LEU A 194 18.77 -10.45 16.03
N VAL A 195 17.73 -9.99 16.69
CA VAL A 195 17.56 -10.11 18.14
C VAL A 195 17.35 -11.56 18.55
N HIS A 196 16.58 -12.33 17.78
CA HIS A 196 16.38 -13.77 17.99
C HIS A 196 17.67 -14.58 17.68
N ASN A 197 18.38 -14.22 16.61
CA ASN A 197 19.59 -14.89 16.18
C ASN A 197 20.68 -13.87 15.79
N HIS A 198 21.61 -13.62 16.69
CA HIS A 198 22.74 -12.70 16.48
C HIS A 198 23.67 -13.11 15.34
N ALA A 199 23.58 -14.35 14.87
CA ALA A 199 24.35 -14.84 13.72
C ALA A 199 23.69 -14.55 12.35
N ASP A 200 22.48 -13.97 12.32
CA ASP A 200 21.82 -13.59 11.06
C ASP A 200 22.51 -12.40 10.39
N GLY A 201 23.47 -12.72 9.52
CA GLY A 201 24.23 -11.72 8.75
C GLY A 201 23.37 -10.95 7.72
N VAL A 202 22.29 -11.56 7.22
CA VAL A 202 21.35 -10.90 6.28
C VAL A 202 20.53 -9.84 7.01
N ALA A 203 19.98 -10.21 8.16
CA ALA A 203 19.29 -9.26 9.02
C ALA A 203 20.20 -8.11 9.46
N PHE A 204 21.43 -8.43 9.92
CA PHE A 204 22.43 -7.41 10.26
C PHE A 204 22.67 -6.44 9.11
N GLN A 205 22.97 -6.94 7.91
CA GLN A 205 23.24 -6.11 6.74
C GLN A 205 22.09 -5.14 6.44
N ARG A 206 20.86 -5.63 6.57
CA ARG A 206 19.66 -4.83 6.29
C ARG A 206 19.52 -3.65 7.25
N ILE A 207 19.68 -3.89 8.56
CA ILE A 207 19.27 -2.93 9.58
C ILE A 207 20.40 -2.13 10.24
N VAL A 208 21.66 -2.50 10.05
CA VAL A 208 22.79 -1.82 10.71
C VAL A 208 22.82 -0.31 10.42
N ASN A 209 22.26 0.13 9.31
CA ASN A 209 22.12 1.55 8.93
C ASN A 209 20.66 1.98 8.69
N VAL A 210 19.69 1.32 9.31
CA VAL A 210 18.28 1.69 9.31
C VAL A 210 17.79 1.80 10.77
N PRO A 211 17.42 2.99 11.27
CA PRO A 211 17.61 4.32 10.68
C PRO A 211 19.06 4.66 10.36
N ALA A 212 19.28 5.69 9.54
CA ALA A 212 20.61 6.07 9.09
C ALA A 212 21.56 6.41 10.27
N ARG A 213 22.70 5.69 10.34
CA ARG A 213 23.72 5.85 11.39
C ARG A 213 25.09 6.30 10.86
N GLY A 214 25.15 6.61 9.55
CA GLY A 214 26.41 6.96 8.88
C GLY A 214 27.32 5.77 8.60
N ILE A 215 26.83 4.53 8.74
CA ILE A 215 27.57 3.31 8.46
C ILE A 215 27.41 3.01 6.97
N GLY A 216 28.43 3.27 6.18
CA GLY A 216 28.40 3.12 4.72
C GLY A 216 28.57 1.66 4.27
N ALA A 217 28.14 1.38 3.02
CA ALA A 217 28.19 0.05 2.41
C ALA A 217 29.59 -0.60 2.44
N THR A 218 30.67 0.18 2.28
CA THR A 218 32.05 -0.32 2.35
C THR A 218 32.39 -0.89 3.72
N THR A 219 31.95 -0.23 4.79
CA THR A 219 32.15 -0.70 6.18
C THR A 219 31.37 -1.98 6.40
N ILE A 220 30.10 -2.03 5.97
CA ILE A 220 29.21 -3.19 6.11
C ILE A 220 29.85 -4.40 5.38
N ALA A 221 30.25 -4.22 4.13
CA ALA A 221 30.91 -5.30 3.35
C ALA A 221 32.23 -5.76 3.99
N GLY A 222 32.99 -4.84 4.61
CA GLY A 222 34.21 -5.17 5.36
C GLY A 222 33.93 -6.01 6.60
N ILE A 223 32.87 -5.68 7.35
CA ILE A 223 32.43 -6.45 8.52
C ILE A 223 31.97 -7.84 8.12
N GLN A 224 31.19 -7.97 7.04
CA GLN A 224 30.72 -9.27 6.56
C GLN A 224 31.88 -10.20 6.14
N ARG A 225 32.84 -9.66 5.38
CA ARG A 225 34.01 -10.41 4.98
C ARG A 225 34.83 -10.87 6.19
N ALA A 226 35.05 -9.97 7.16
CA ALA A 226 35.75 -10.35 8.39
C ALA A 226 34.99 -11.40 9.20
N ALA A 227 33.64 -11.35 9.22
CA ALA A 227 32.80 -12.35 9.84
C ALA A 227 33.00 -13.74 9.22
N GLU A 228 33.01 -13.82 7.89
CA GLU A 228 33.27 -15.07 7.15
C GLU A 228 34.68 -15.60 7.43
N GLU A 229 35.73 -14.75 7.36
CA GLU A 229 37.12 -15.15 7.55
C GLU A 229 37.42 -15.58 9.00
N LEU A 230 36.77 -14.97 10.00
CA LEU A 230 36.94 -15.28 11.42
C LEU A 230 35.98 -16.37 11.93
N GLY A 231 34.99 -16.78 11.14
CA GLY A 231 33.93 -17.69 11.59
C GLY A 231 33.08 -17.12 12.74
N MET A 232 32.85 -15.79 12.74
CA MET A 232 32.11 -15.05 13.76
C MET A 232 30.83 -14.46 13.18
N SER A 233 29.89 -14.03 14.04
CA SER A 233 28.75 -13.25 13.57
C SER A 233 29.17 -11.84 13.13
N ALA A 234 28.45 -11.24 12.19
CA ALA A 234 28.68 -9.87 11.77
C ALA A 234 28.49 -8.87 12.94
N LEU A 235 27.58 -9.18 13.87
CA LEU A 235 27.37 -8.39 15.08
C LEU A 235 28.59 -8.44 16.02
N ASP A 236 29.19 -9.62 16.22
CA ASP A 236 30.39 -9.75 17.05
C ASP A 236 31.58 -9.03 16.43
N VAL A 237 31.74 -9.11 15.10
CA VAL A 237 32.77 -8.33 14.40
C VAL A 237 32.53 -6.84 14.57
N ALA A 238 31.29 -6.39 14.43
CA ALA A 238 30.93 -4.98 14.66
C ALA A 238 31.26 -4.54 16.10
N ALA A 239 31.03 -5.40 17.10
CA ALA A 239 31.37 -5.16 18.49
C ALA A 239 32.90 -5.04 18.68
N ARG A 240 33.69 -5.92 18.07
CA ARG A 240 35.18 -5.86 18.10
C ARG A 240 35.70 -4.57 17.45
N VAL A 241 35.16 -4.24 16.26
CA VAL A 241 35.50 -2.96 15.57
C VAL A 241 35.15 -1.76 16.44
N ALA A 242 34.00 -1.75 17.10
CA ALA A 242 33.57 -0.68 18.01
C ALA A 242 34.52 -0.49 19.19
N ARG A 243 35.04 -1.59 19.76
CA ARG A 243 36.04 -1.55 20.84
C ARG A 243 37.44 -1.15 20.37
N GLY A 244 37.64 -1.02 19.04
CA GLY A 244 38.92 -0.65 18.45
C GLY A 244 39.94 -1.79 18.49
N GLU A 245 39.49 -3.04 18.57
CA GLU A 245 40.37 -4.20 18.47
C GLU A 245 41.06 -4.20 17.10
N GLN A 246 42.37 -4.40 17.09
CA GLN A 246 43.16 -4.43 15.87
C GLN A 246 43.48 -5.86 15.52
N ASP A 247 43.02 -6.28 14.35
CA ASP A 247 43.29 -7.56 13.74
C ASP A 247 43.49 -7.32 12.24
N ALA A 248 44.34 -8.12 11.60
CA ALA A 248 44.63 -7.96 10.16
C ALA A 248 43.37 -8.14 9.26
N VAL A 249 42.38 -8.86 9.78
CA VAL A 249 41.12 -9.17 9.09
C VAL A 249 40.03 -8.11 9.35
N LEU A 250 40.12 -7.39 10.47
CA LEU A 250 39.09 -6.40 10.83
C LEU A 250 39.18 -5.16 9.94
N PRO A 251 38.03 -4.65 9.48
CA PRO A 251 38.03 -3.43 8.68
C PRO A 251 38.53 -2.23 9.47
N SER A 252 39.36 -1.41 8.82
CA SER A 252 39.77 -0.13 9.38
C SER A 252 38.66 0.89 9.19
N VAL A 253 38.11 1.42 10.30
CA VAL A 253 37.01 2.40 10.29
C VAL A 253 37.38 3.64 11.09
N ARG A 254 36.80 4.79 10.71
CA ARG A 254 36.96 6.05 11.41
C ARG A 254 36.31 6.01 12.80
N GLY A 255 36.76 6.89 13.69
CA GLY A 255 36.28 6.93 15.07
C GLY A 255 34.76 7.19 15.21
N ASP A 256 34.21 8.04 14.32
CA ASP A 256 32.78 8.32 14.27
C ASP A 256 31.95 7.08 13.91
N ILE A 257 32.41 6.27 12.95
CA ILE A 257 31.76 5.01 12.56
C ILE A 257 31.91 3.97 13.68
N ARG A 258 33.05 3.89 14.38
CA ARG A 258 33.21 3.00 15.53
C ARG A 258 32.22 3.33 16.65
N LEU A 259 32.01 4.62 16.92
CA LEU A 259 31.00 5.05 17.88
C LEU A 259 29.57 4.67 17.45
N ALA A 260 29.28 4.85 16.15
CA ALA A 260 27.98 4.45 15.60
C ALA A 260 27.74 2.93 15.72
N LEU A 261 28.75 2.12 15.39
CA LEU A 261 28.69 0.66 15.56
C LEU A 261 28.53 0.28 17.04
N GLY A 262 29.24 0.94 17.96
CA GLY A 262 29.11 0.69 19.40
C GLY A 262 27.70 0.98 19.92
N ARG A 263 27.09 2.09 19.48
CA ARG A 263 25.70 2.41 19.83
C ARG A 263 24.72 1.39 19.24
N TYR A 264 24.97 0.92 18.01
CA TYR A 264 24.14 -0.08 17.37
C TYR A 264 24.21 -1.44 18.08
N VAL A 265 25.41 -1.91 18.45
CA VAL A 265 25.58 -3.16 19.23
C VAL A 265 24.86 -3.04 20.57
N GLN A 266 25.07 -1.93 21.32
CA GLN A 266 24.37 -1.70 22.58
C GLN A 266 22.84 -1.65 22.41
N LEU A 267 22.33 -1.14 21.29
CA LEU A 267 20.91 -1.15 20.98
C LEU A 267 20.40 -2.60 20.85
N VAL A 268 21.08 -3.42 20.04
CA VAL A 268 20.72 -4.85 19.89
C VAL A 268 20.79 -5.59 21.21
N ASP A 269 21.85 -5.39 22.00
CA ASP A 269 22.02 -6.03 23.32
C ASP A 269 20.88 -5.64 24.29
N ARG A 270 20.46 -4.36 24.30
CA ARG A 270 19.33 -3.94 25.16
C ARG A 270 18.02 -4.60 24.77
N ILE A 271 17.72 -4.66 23.46
CA ILE A 271 16.49 -5.30 22.99
C ILE A 271 16.53 -6.80 23.27
N SER A 272 17.66 -7.46 23.02
CA SER A 272 17.84 -8.89 23.29
C SER A 272 17.70 -9.24 24.78
N GLY A 273 18.25 -8.40 25.67
CA GLY A 273 18.17 -8.61 27.11
C GLY A 273 16.75 -8.49 27.70
N VAL A 274 15.84 -7.91 26.95
CA VAL A 274 14.42 -7.78 27.33
C VAL A 274 13.57 -8.91 26.73
N MET A 275 14.03 -9.55 25.66
CA MET A 275 13.30 -10.55 24.88
C MET A 275 12.94 -11.82 25.67
N GLU A 276 13.82 -12.27 26.58
CA GLU A 276 13.66 -13.54 27.31
C GLU A 276 12.43 -13.61 28.23
N SER A 277 11.81 -12.46 28.53
CA SER A 277 10.69 -12.35 29.45
C SER A 277 9.46 -11.63 28.91
N ARG A 278 9.39 -11.39 27.58
CA ARG A 278 8.33 -10.56 26.98
C ARG A 278 7.66 -11.24 25.77
N ASP A 279 6.43 -10.82 25.56
CA ASP A 279 5.62 -11.20 24.42
C ASP A 279 6.16 -10.62 23.11
N VAL A 280 5.81 -11.24 21.98
CA VAL A 280 6.28 -10.82 20.63
C VAL A 280 5.92 -9.37 20.33
N SER A 281 4.69 -8.98 20.69
CA SER A 281 4.22 -7.59 20.50
C SER A 281 5.04 -6.59 21.33
N GLU A 282 5.43 -6.93 22.56
CA GLU A 282 6.27 -6.08 23.42
C GLU A 282 7.70 -5.95 22.89
N VAL A 283 8.27 -7.03 22.35
CA VAL A 283 9.60 -7.00 21.71
C VAL A 283 9.57 -6.11 20.48
N LEU A 284 8.54 -6.25 19.63
CA LEU A 284 8.36 -5.42 18.45
C LEU A 284 8.18 -3.94 18.81
N GLU A 285 7.37 -3.64 19.84
CA GLU A 285 7.19 -2.27 20.34
C GLU A 285 8.50 -1.70 20.84
N GLY A 286 9.25 -2.47 21.62
CA GLY A 286 10.57 -2.07 22.11
C GLY A 286 11.54 -1.74 20.95
N VAL A 287 11.53 -2.52 19.87
CA VAL A 287 12.28 -2.20 18.65
C VAL A 287 11.83 -0.86 18.08
N ILE A 288 10.52 -0.67 17.85
CA ILE A 288 9.94 0.53 17.23
C ILE A 288 10.31 1.80 18.03
N GLU A 289 10.21 1.73 19.36
CA GLU A 289 10.53 2.85 20.27
C GLU A 289 12.03 3.16 20.29
N GLU A 290 12.87 2.14 20.52
CA GLU A 290 14.33 2.30 20.63
C GLU A 290 14.98 2.87 19.37
N ILE A 291 14.43 2.55 18.18
CA ILE A 291 14.93 3.11 16.91
C ILE A 291 14.17 4.35 16.47
N ALA A 292 13.17 4.81 17.24
CA ALA A 292 12.28 5.93 16.90
C ALA A 292 11.71 5.79 15.45
N TYR A 293 11.21 4.60 15.12
CA TYR A 293 10.92 4.23 13.73
C TYR A 293 9.84 5.11 13.08
N ARG A 294 8.83 5.53 13.86
CA ARG A 294 7.78 6.45 13.36
C ARG A 294 8.38 7.78 12.91
N GLN A 295 9.31 8.35 13.69
CA GLN A 295 9.99 9.59 13.33
C GLN A 295 10.90 9.40 12.11
N TYR A 296 11.55 8.25 12.03
CA TYR A 296 12.35 7.89 10.87
C TYR A 296 11.49 7.87 9.58
N LEU A 297 10.31 7.25 9.60
CA LEU A 297 9.38 7.25 8.47
C LEU A 297 8.95 8.66 8.08
N GLN A 298 8.58 9.50 9.05
CA GLN A 298 8.18 10.90 8.81
C GLN A 298 9.27 11.72 8.13
N GLN A 299 10.53 11.48 8.46
CA GLN A 299 11.67 12.23 7.91
C GLN A 299 12.09 11.74 6.51
N HIS A 300 11.97 10.45 6.24
CA HIS A 300 12.50 9.84 5.02
C HIS A 300 11.46 9.62 3.94
N ASP A 301 10.19 9.50 4.31
CA ASP A 301 9.08 9.28 3.40
C ASP A 301 7.89 10.19 3.76
N PRO A 302 8.05 11.53 3.74
CA PRO A 302 7.05 12.47 4.24
C PRO A 302 5.67 12.35 3.57
N ASP A 303 5.63 11.91 2.31
CA ASP A 303 4.38 11.74 1.56
C ASP A 303 3.66 10.43 1.91
N ASP A 304 4.41 9.35 2.21
CA ASP A 304 3.87 7.99 2.40
C ASP A 304 3.99 7.47 3.85
N HIS A 305 4.58 8.27 4.77
CA HIS A 305 4.92 7.81 6.12
C HIS A 305 3.73 7.25 6.90
N GLU A 306 2.54 7.76 6.66
CA GLU A 306 1.36 7.32 7.38
C GLU A 306 0.82 5.98 6.84
N ALA A 307 0.83 5.78 5.51
CA ALA A 307 0.48 4.49 4.94
C ALA A 307 1.48 3.40 5.37
N ARG A 308 2.77 3.76 5.48
CA ARG A 308 3.80 2.86 6.03
C ARG A 308 3.59 2.60 7.52
N TRP A 309 3.16 3.61 8.27
CA TRP A 309 2.84 3.44 9.68
C TRP A 309 1.62 2.52 9.89
N GLU A 310 0.61 2.58 9.04
CA GLU A 310 -0.51 1.63 9.04
C GLU A 310 -0.01 0.19 8.83
N ASN A 311 0.97 -0.04 7.93
CA ASN A 311 1.60 -1.36 7.78
C ASN A 311 2.34 -1.82 9.05
N VAL A 312 2.97 -0.90 9.76
CA VAL A 312 3.61 -1.21 11.06
C VAL A 312 2.57 -1.57 12.12
N GLN A 313 1.43 -0.86 12.17
CA GLN A 313 0.34 -1.21 13.09
C GLN A 313 -0.26 -2.58 12.77
N GLU A 314 -0.40 -2.91 11.49
CA GLU A 314 -0.85 -4.23 11.07
C GLU A 314 0.13 -5.32 11.51
N LEU A 315 1.45 -5.11 11.33
CA LEU A 315 2.46 -6.05 11.82
C LEU A 315 2.39 -6.25 13.36
N ARG A 316 2.09 -5.17 14.12
CA ARG A 316 1.88 -5.26 15.57
C ARG A 316 0.64 -6.08 15.93
N ALA A 317 -0.44 -5.93 15.18
CA ALA A 317 -1.66 -6.72 15.39
C ALA A 317 -1.41 -8.22 15.15
N VAL A 318 -0.62 -8.56 14.12
CA VAL A 318 -0.18 -9.94 13.89
C VAL A 318 0.70 -10.45 15.03
N ALA A 319 1.71 -9.66 15.43
CA ALA A 319 2.59 -10.05 16.53
C ALA A 319 1.81 -10.36 17.82
N ALA A 320 0.78 -9.58 18.11
CA ALA A 320 -0.07 -9.78 19.30
C ALA A 320 -0.86 -11.10 19.29
N GLN A 321 -1.11 -11.71 18.13
CA GLN A 321 -1.77 -13.03 18.04
C GLN A 321 -0.88 -14.16 18.58
N TYR A 322 0.43 -13.91 18.70
CA TYR A 322 1.41 -14.88 19.22
C TYR A 322 1.70 -14.69 20.71
N ASP A 323 1.18 -13.65 21.34
CA ASP A 323 1.42 -13.36 22.75
C ASP A 323 0.74 -14.39 23.69
N ASP A 324 -0.36 -14.99 23.26
CA ASP A 324 -1.10 -16.02 24.01
C ASP A 324 -0.47 -17.44 23.90
N LEU A 325 0.58 -17.62 23.11
CA LEU A 325 1.27 -18.90 22.98
C LEU A 325 2.21 -19.11 24.18
N GLU A 326 1.92 -20.09 25.04
CA GLU A 326 2.77 -20.43 26.18
C GLU A 326 4.22 -20.82 25.78
N GLY A 327 5.22 -20.10 26.30
CA GLY A 327 6.63 -20.52 26.30
C GLY A 327 7.60 -19.70 25.46
N GLU A 328 8.90 -20.06 25.58
CA GLU A 328 10.06 -19.46 24.88
C GLU A 328 9.99 -19.48 23.34
N HIS A 329 8.89 -19.96 22.77
CA HIS A 329 8.76 -20.22 21.35
C HIS A 329 7.94 -19.19 20.57
N SER A 330 7.37 -18.18 21.23
CA SER A 330 6.43 -17.26 20.56
C SER A 330 7.10 -16.47 19.42
N LEU A 331 8.27 -15.86 19.67
CA LEU A 331 9.01 -15.12 18.63
C LEU A 331 9.54 -16.04 17.52
N ALA A 332 10.04 -17.24 17.87
CA ALA A 332 10.51 -18.21 16.89
C ALA A 332 9.36 -18.66 15.98
N SER A 333 8.20 -19.01 16.57
CA SER A 333 7.01 -19.42 15.82
C SER A 333 6.48 -18.31 14.92
N PHE A 334 6.44 -17.09 15.44
CA PHE A 334 6.07 -15.91 14.64
C PHE A 334 7.01 -15.73 13.43
N LEU A 335 8.33 -15.77 13.65
CA LEU A 335 9.31 -15.60 12.57
C LEU A 335 9.27 -16.75 11.56
N GLU A 336 9.02 -17.98 12.01
CA GLU A 336 8.89 -19.17 11.16
C GLU A 336 7.64 -19.06 10.27
N GLU A 337 6.48 -18.70 10.83
CA GLU A 337 5.24 -18.55 10.08
C GLU A 337 5.32 -17.39 9.07
N VAL A 338 5.86 -16.24 9.50
CA VAL A 338 6.13 -15.12 8.58
C VAL A 338 7.06 -15.55 7.44
N ALA A 339 8.07 -16.36 7.72
CA ALA A 339 8.98 -16.88 6.68
C ALA A 339 8.25 -17.81 5.71
N LEU A 340 7.39 -18.70 6.21
CA LEU A 340 6.58 -19.59 5.36
C LEU A 340 5.65 -18.80 4.42
N VAL A 341 5.00 -17.76 4.92
CA VAL A 341 4.11 -16.90 4.10
C VAL A 341 4.91 -16.07 3.09
N ALA A 342 6.08 -15.56 3.50
CA ALA A 342 6.94 -14.76 2.64
C ALA A 342 7.63 -15.58 1.53
N ASP A 343 7.98 -16.84 1.80
CA ASP A 343 8.71 -17.73 0.88
C ASP A 343 7.77 -18.48 -0.10
N VAL A 344 6.45 -18.35 0.04
CA VAL A 344 5.56 -18.85 -1.01
C VAL A 344 5.95 -18.14 -2.31
N ASP A 345 6.42 -18.93 -3.28
CA ASP A 345 6.81 -18.45 -4.61
C ASP A 345 5.82 -17.41 -5.09
N ASP A 346 6.34 -16.24 -5.52
CA ASP A 346 5.54 -15.10 -5.93
C ASP A 346 4.47 -15.54 -6.96
N PRO A 347 3.20 -15.75 -6.55
CA PRO A 347 2.17 -16.17 -7.48
C PRO A 347 1.82 -15.05 -8.46
N SER A 348 2.38 -13.84 -8.28
CA SER A 348 2.13 -12.67 -9.10
C SER A 348 3.00 -12.63 -10.37
N ALA A 349 4.10 -13.40 -10.43
CA ALA A 349 4.94 -13.44 -11.61
C ALA A 349 4.22 -14.20 -12.74
N ASP A 350 3.58 -13.47 -13.66
CA ASP A 350 3.00 -13.97 -14.91
C ASP A 350 1.97 -15.13 -14.80
N VAL A 351 1.18 -15.19 -13.71
CA VAL A 351 0.06 -16.14 -13.68
C VAL A 351 -1.15 -15.53 -14.38
N PRO A 352 -1.54 -16.04 -15.57
CA PRO A 352 -2.61 -15.46 -16.38
C PRO A 352 -3.98 -15.51 -15.68
N ASP A 353 -4.16 -16.42 -14.72
CA ASP A 353 -5.41 -16.66 -14.02
C ASP A 353 -5.23 -16.55 -12.51
N ALA A 354 -5.43 -15.34 -11.96
CA ALA A 354 -5.28 -15.00 -10.55
C ALA A 354 -6.28 -13.94 -10.13
N VAL A 355 -6.74 -13.99 -8.88
CA VAL A 355 -7.56 -12.95 -8.24
C VAL A 355 -6.74 -11.67 -8.12
N THR A 356 -7.33 -10.55 -8.45
CA THR A 356 -6.68 -9.24 -8.29
C THR A 356 -6.97 -8.66 -6.91
N LEU A 357 -5.94 -8.46 -6.10
CA LEU A 357 -5.99 -7.68 -4.87
C LEU A 357 -5.50 -6.26 -5.16
N THR A 358 -6.30 -5.25 -4.85
CA THR A 358 -5.95 -3.87 -5.22
C THR A 358 -6.58 -2.85 -4.28
N SER A 359 -5.94 -1.72 -4.11
CA SER A 359 -6.59 -0.62 -3.40
C SER A 359 -7.66 0.05 -4.28
N LEU A 360 -8.70 0.61 -3.66
CA LEU A 360 -9.75 1.37 -4.36
C LEU A 360 -9.19 2.47 -5.27
N HIS A 361 -8.04 3.06 -4.91
CA HIS A 361 -7.39 4.08 -5.74
C HIS A 361 -6.71 3.49 -6.98
N ALA A 362 -6.04 2.36 -6.80
CA ALA A 362 -5.35 1.70 -7.91
C ALA A 362 -6.31 0.94 -8.84
N ALA A 363 -7.52 0.63 -8.35
CA ALA A 363 -8.58 0.01 -9.14
C ALA A 363 -9.22 0.96 -10.16
N LYS A 364 -8.99 2.30 -10.05
CA LYS A 364 -9.55 3.25 -11.00
C LYS A 364 -9.14 2.92 -12.44
N GLY A 365 -10.14 2.84 -13.34
CA GLY A 365 -9.97 2.46 -14.74
C GLY A 365 -9.94 0.95 -14.98
N LEU A 366 -9.95 0.12 -13.94
CA LEU A 366 -10.06 -1.33 -14.07
C LEU A 366 -11.51 -1.78 -13.97
N GLU A 367 -11.81 -2.98 -14.52
CA GLU A 367 -13.13 -3.58 -14.45
C GLU A 367 -13.03 -5.09 -14.32
N TYR A 368 -13.93 -5.67 -13.50
CA TYR A 368 -13.95 -7.09 -13.21
C TYR A 368 -15.39 -7.61 -13.14
N PRO A 369 -15.64 -8.86 -13.59
CA PRO A 369 -16.96 -9.49 -13.51
C PRO A 369 -17.51 -9.65 -12.10
N VAL A 370 -16.62 -9.88 -11.10
CA VAL A 370 -17.00 -10.05 -9.71
C VAL A 370 -16.06 -9.21 -8.82
N VAL A 371 -16.65 -8.36 -8.00
CA VAL A 371 -15.89 -7.45 -7.11
C VAL A 371 -16.31 -7.67 -5.67
N PHE A 372 -15.32 -7.85 -4.80
CA PHE A 372 -15.46 -7.80 -3.35
C PHE A 372 -14.88 -6.47 -2.85
N MET A 373 -15.65 -5.77 -2.04
CA MET A 373 -15.20 -4.54 -1.36
C MET A 373 -15.09 -4.84 0.13
N THR A 374 -13.87 -4.82 0.67
CA THR A 374 -13.59 -5.19 2.06
C THR A 374 -13.31 -3.97 2.93
N GLY A 375 -13.51 -4.14 4.26
CA GLY A 375 -13.28 -3.08 5.24
C GLY A 375 -14.27 -1.91 5.09
N MET A 376 -15.53 -2.19 4.78
CA MET A 376 -16.62 -1.21 4.65
C MET A 376 -17.13 -0.79 6.04
N GLU A 377 -16.25 -0.26 6.87
CA GLU A 377 -16.52 0.08 8.27
C GLU A 377 -15.95 1.45 8.65
N ASP A 378 -16.54 2.09 9.66
CA ASP A 378 -16.09 3.38 10.17
C ASP A 378 -14.64 3.31 10.66
N GLY A 379 -13.84 4.29 10.25
CA GLY A 379 -12.41 4.34 10.56
C GLY A 379 -11.52 3.78 9.46
N VAL A 380 -12.00 2.82 8.68
CA VAL A 380 -11.36 2.28 7.49
C VAL A 380 -11.95 2.95 6.25
N LEU A 381 -13.26 2.93 6.12
CA LEU A 381 -14.01 3.50 5.01
C LEU A 381 -15.39 4.03 5.44
N PRO A 382 -15.53 5.35 5.73
CA PRO A 382 -14.52 6.42 5.57
C PRO A 382 -13.34 6.29 6.55
N HIS A 383 -12.15 6.70 6.09
CA HIS A 383 -10.94 6.67 6.91
C HIS A 383 -11.05 7.65 8.09
N MET A 384 -10.45 7.30 9.26
CA MET A 384 -10.51 8.10 10.52
C MET A 384 -10.30 9.60 10.31
N ARG A 385 -9.31 9.98 9.49
CA ARG A 385 -9.03 11.40 9.18
C ARG A 385 -10.14 12.12 8.43
N ALA A 386 -11.01 11.39 7.75
CA ALA A 386 -12.16 11.99 7.10
C ALA A 386 -13.28 12.28 8.09
N LEU A 387 -13.29 11.60 9.24
CA LEU A 387 -14.28 11.83 10.30
C LEU A 387 -14.04 13.18 11.01
N ASP A 388 -12.78 13.66 11.04
CA ASP A 388 -12.42 14.96 11.63
C ASP A 388 -12.73 16.17 10.73
N ASP A 389 -13.03 15.92 9.44
CA ASP A 389 -13.38 16.97 8.46
C ASP A 389 -14.65 16.58 7.70
N PRO A 390 -15.83 17.13 8.09
CA PRO A 390 -17.11 16.84 7.44
C PRO A 390 -17.10 17.06 5.93
N GLY A 391 -16.37 18.06 5.43
CA GLY A 391 -16.22 18.30 3.99
C GLY A 391 -15.41 17.23 3.26
N GLN A 392 -14.65 16.43 3.97
CA GLN A 392 -13.95 15.27 3.42
C GLN A 392 -14.77 13.97 3.52
N ILE A 393 -15.68 13.85 4.48
CA ILE A 393 -16.59 12.70 4.57
C ILE A 393 -17.44 12.63 3.31
N ASP A 394 -18.07 13.74 2.92
CA ASP A 394 -18.88 13.80 1.71
C ASP A 394 -18.07 13.43 0.45
N ARG A 395 -16.85 13.93 0.34
CA ARG A 395 -15.99 13.64 -0.81
C ARG A 395 -15.45 12.20 -0.84
N LYS A 396 -15.20 11.57 0.32
CA LYS A 396 -14.58 10.23 0.40
C LYS A 396 -15.59 9.11 0.45
N SER A 397 -16.72 9.27 1.10
CA SER A 397 -17.82 8.30 1.04
C SER A 397 -18.44 8.22 -0.35
N THR A 398 -18.46 9.34 -1.06
CA THR A 398 -18.93 9.44 -2.44
C THR A 398 -17.98 8.76 -3.44
N ARG A 399 -16.69 8.69 -3.13
CA ARG A 399 -15.62 8.13 -4.00
C ARG A 399 -15.68 6.62 -4.22
N LEU A 400 -16.30 5.89 -3.31
CA LEU A 400 -16.47 4.44 -3.40
C LEU A 400 -17.34 3.98 -4.56
N ASN A 401 -18.21 4.84 -5.05
CA ASN A 401 -19.23 4.47 -6.01
C ASN A 401 -18.84 4.75 -7.46
N SER A 402 -17.72 5.41 -7.69
CA SER A 402 -17.26 5.75 -9.03
C SER A 402 -16.26 4.75 -9.62
N SER A 403 -15.84 3.74 -8.86
CA SER A 403 -14.88 2.71 -9.32
C SER A 403 -15.56 1.46 -9.89
N HIS A 404 -16.84 1.53 -10.22
CA HIS A 404 -17.61 0.40 -10.78
C HIS A 404 -18.09 0.66 -12.19
#